data_3f32e5abdacafdeae9c013d64f121038
#
_entry.id   3f32e5abdacafdeae9c013d64f121038
#
_cell.length_a   1.000
_cell.length_b   1.000
_cell.length_c   1.000
_cell.angle_alpha   90.00
_cell.angle_beta   90.00
_cell.angle_gamma   90.00
#
_symmetry.space_group_name_H-M   'P 1'
#
loop_
_entity.id
_entity.type
_entity.pdbx_description
1 polymer ?
#
loop_
_entity_poly.entity_id
_entity_poly.type
_entity_poly.pdbx_seq_one_letter_code
_entity_poly.pdbx_strand_id
1 'polypeptide(L)'
;MENQNVLLKEVRPDEYPAFVKDLQDSFSVTVKEKFGSDEIVPSSEDVTSSILAEGAETYHIVADGKIVGGAVLNINKTTHVNVLDLFFIRTDCHNKGVGLSAWKAIERAFPDTVKWRTVT
;
A
#
# COMPACT_ATOMS: atom_id res chain seq x y z
N MET A 1 -4.71 -3.82 24.42
CA MET A 1 -4.35 -3.60 23.81
C MET A 1 -4.40 -4.22 22.80
N GLU A 2 -4.65 -4.02 22.03
CA GLU A 2 -4.82 -4.54 21.15
C GLU A 2 -3.93 -4.50 20.25
N ASN A 3 -3.15 -5.18 20.10
CA ASN A 3 -2.21 -5.26 19.15
C ASN A 3 -2.77 -5.82 17.99
N GLN A 4 -2.91 -5.06 16.94
CA GLN A 4 -3.32 -5.65 15.71
C GLN A 4 -2.17 -6.42 15.15
N ASN A 5 -2.40 -7.62 14.76
CA ASN A 5 -1.40 -8.50 14.19
C ASN A 5 -1.33 -8.19 12.70
N VAL A 6 -0.56 -7.16 12.34
CA VAL A 6 -0.48 -6.69 10.96
C VAL A 6 0.76 -7.26 10.30
N LEU A 7 0.56 -7.89 9.15
CA LEU A 7 1.61 -8.55 8.38
C LEU A 7 1.55 -8.09 6.93
N LEU A 8 2.67 -8.23 6.23
CA LEU A 8 2.73 -8.03 4.79
C LEU A 8 2.74 -9.39 4.11
N LYS A 9 1.95 -9.51 3.04
CA LYS A 9 1.89 -10.73 2.26
C LYS A 9 2.07 -10.36 0.80
N GLU A 10 3.03 -10.98 0.12
CA GLU A 10 3.33 -10.65 -1.26
C GLU A 10 2.11 -10.86 -2.15
N VAL A 11 1.84 -9.91 -3.04
CA VAL A 11 0.74 -10.02 -4.00
C VAL A 11 1.23 -10.82 -5.19
N ARG A 12 0.48 -11.85 -5.56
CA ARG A 12 0.84 -12.69 -6.70
C ARG A 12 0.33 -12.05 -7.99
N PRO A 13 0.97 -12.36 -9.13
CA PRO A 13 0.55 -11.76 -10.40
C PRO A 13 -0.91 -12.00 -10.74
N ASP A 14 -1.46 -13.16 -10.40
CA ASP A 14 -2.87 -13.43 -10.67
C ASP A 14 -3.80 -12.62 -9.77
N GLU A 15 -3.26 -11.96 -8.75
CA GLU A 15 -4.04 -11.14 -7.85
C GLU A 15 -3.98 -9.65 -8.22
N TYR A 16 -3.15 -9.26 -9.20
CA TYR A 16 -2.98 -7.85 -9.55
C TYR A 16 -4.29 -7.16 -9.93
N PRO A 17 -5.16 -7.76 -10.76
CA PRO A 17 -6.40 -7.05 -11.10
C PRO A 17 -7.27 -6.72 -9.91
N ALA A 18 -7.40 -7.64 -8.96
CA ALA A 18 -8.18 -7.40 -7.76
C ALA A 18 -7.50 -6.35 -6.87
N PHE A 19 -6.17 -6.39 -6.80
CA PHE A 19 -5.40 -5.43 -6.02
C PHE A 19 -5.61 -4.01 -6.57
N VAL A 20 -5.54 -3.86 -7.89
CA VAL A 20 -5.72 -2.56 -8.54
C VAL A 20 -7.11 -2.01 -8.23
N LYS A 21 -8.13 -2.87 -8.36
CA LYS A 21 -9.49 -2.44 -8.10
C LYS A 21 -9.69 -2.01 -6.65
N ASP A 22 -9.12 -2.77 -5.72
CA ASP A 22 -9.22 -2.46 -4.30
C ASP A 22 -8.60 -1.10 -3.99
N LEU A 23 -7.44 -0.85 -4.57
CA LEU A 23 -6.74 0.42 -4.39
C LEU A 23 -7.59 1.56 -4.94
N GLN A 24 -8.13 1.40 -6.15
CA GLN A 24 -8.94 2.44 -6.77
C GLN A 24 -10.20 2.72 -5.97
N ASP A 25 -10.87 1.67 -5.48
CA ASP A 25 -12.07 1.83 -4.69
C ASP A 25 -11.77 2.59 -3.40
N SER A 26 -10.66 2.27 -2.74
CA SER A 26 -10.29 2.93 -1.50
C SER A 26 -9.96 4.40 -1.71
N PHE A 27 -9.24 4.71 -2.79
CA PHE A 27 -8.90 6.09 -3.10
C PHE A 27 -10.13 6.88 -3.50
N SER A 28 -11.03 6.28 -4.27
CA SER A 28 -12.23 6.95 -4.74
C SER A 28 -13.08 7.45 -3.57
N VAL A 29 -13.30 6.61 -2.58
CA VAL A 29 -14.09 7.01 -1.42
C VAL A 29 -13.40 8.15 -0.67
N THR A 30 -12.10 8.03 -0.44
CA THR A 30 -11.35 9.04 0.28
C THR A 30 -11.38 10.38 -0.45
N VAL A 31 -11.18 10.36 -1.76
CA VAL A 31 -11.17 11.59 -2.54
C VAL A 31 -12.54 12.26 -2.51
N LYS A 32 -13.59 11.48 -2.66
CA LYS A 32 -14.94 12.04 -2.64
C LYS A 32 -15.26 12.65 -1.28
N GLU A 33 -14.83 12.03 -0.20
CA GLU A 33 -15.08 12.56 1.12
C GLU A 33 -14.34 13.85 1.38
N LYS A 34 -13.14 13.98 0.87
CA LYS A 34 -12.30 15.13 1.17
C LYS A 34 -12.43 16.24 0.16
N PHE A 35 -12.61 15.90 -1.11
CA PHE A 35 -12.55 16.89 -2.18
C PHE A 35 -13.81 16.95 -3.03
N GLY A 36 -14.72 16.04 -2.85
CA GLY A 36 -15.94 16.00 -3.65
C GLY A 36 -15.72 15.60 -5.10
N SER A 37 -14.58 14.99 -5.40
CA SER A 37 -14.21 14.66 -6.77
C SER A 37 -13.41 13.36 -6.75
N ASP A 38 -13.48 12.61 -7.85
CA ASP A 38 -12.69 11.38 -7.98
C ASP A 38 -11.61 11.52 -9.04
N GLU A 39 -11.18 12.75 -9.32
CA GLU A 39 -10.20 12.99 -10.38
C GLU A 39 -8.80 12.51 -10.04
N ILE A 40 -8.51 12.31 -8.75
CA ILE A 40 -7.15 12.00 -8.32
C ILE A 40 -6.94 10.50 -8.18
N VAL A 41 -7.95 9.70 -8.46
CA VAL A 41 -7.82 8.24 -8.36
C VAL A 41 -6.88 7.76 -9.46
N PRO A 42 -5.83 6.98 -9.11
CA PRO A 42 -4.90 6.50 -10.14
C PRO A 42 -5.60 5.57 -11.12
N SER A 43 -5.19 5.64 -12.38
CA SER A 43 -5.73 4.76 -13.39
C SER A 43 -5.19 3.35 -13.21
N SER A 44 -5.88 2.37 -13.79
CA SER A 44 -5.40 0.99 -13.78
C SER A 44 -4.02 0.89 -14.42
N GLU A 45 -3.78 1.65 -15.48
CA GLU A 45 -2.48 1.64 -16.15
C GLU A 45 -1.39 2.17 -15.25
N ASP A 46 -1.66 3.26 -14.53
CA ASP A 46 -0.66 3.85 -13.64
C ASP A 46 -0.32 2.90 -12.50
N VAL A 47 -1.33 2.28 -11.89
CA VAL A 47 -1.10 1.34 -10.80
C VAL A 47 -0.32 0.14 -11.30
N THR A 48 -0.70 -0.40 -12.45
CA THR A 48 -0.01 -1.55 -13.02
C THR A 48 1.44 -1.20 -13.34
N SER A 49 1.69 0.00 -13.87
CA SER A 49 3.06 0.43 -14.14
C SER A 49 3.90 0.48 -12.88
N SER A 50 3.32 0.96 -11.78
CA SER A 50 4.02 0.97 -10.50
C SER A 50 4.34 -0.44 -10.02
N ILE A 51 3.39 -1.36 -10.16
CA ILE A 51 3.58 -2.76 -9.75
C ILE A 51 4.69 -3.42 -10.55
N LEU A 52 4.76 -3.12 -11.84
CA LEU A 52 5.72 -3.78 -12.74
C LEU A 52 7.04 -3.05 -12.86
N ALA A 53 7.21 -1.93 -12.19
CA ALA A 53 8.45 -1.15 -12.28
C ALA A 53 9.63 -1.94 -11.71
N GLU A 54 10.82 -1.64 -12.22
CA GLU A 54 12.01 -2.28 -11.71
C GLU A 54 12.19 -1.96 -10.23
N GLY A 55 12.44 -2.96 -9.41
CA GLY A 55 12.59 -2.77 -7.97
C GLY A 55 11.28 -2.75 -7.21
N ALA A 56 10.15 -2.85 -7.89
CA ALA A 56 8.86 -2.77 -7.22
C ALA A 56 8.56 -4.06 -6.46
N GLU A 57 8.00 -3.90 -5.27
CA GLU A 57 7.51 -5.01 -4.45
C GLU A 57 6.12 -4.64 -3.97
N THR A 58 5.16 -5.51 -4.22
CA THR A 58 3.76 -5.24 -3.94
C THR A 58 3.25 -6.20 -2.87
N TYR A 59 2.61 -5.65 -1.86
CA TYR A 59 2.17 -6.42 -0.71
C TYR A 59 0.72 -6.16 -0.37
N HIS A 60 0.02 -7.22 0.04
CA HIS A 60 -1.24 -7.08 0.78
C HIS A 60 -0.89 -6.72 2.22
N ILE A 61 -1.67 -5.86 2.82
CA ILE A 61 -1.59 -5.60 4.25
C ILE A 61 -2.67 -6.45 4.90
N VAL A 62 -2.24 -7.34 5.79
CA VAL A 62 -3.13 -8.33 6.41
C VAL A 62 -3.20 -8.05 7.90
N ALA A 63 -4.40 -7.91 8.43
CA ALA A 63 -4.61 -7.73 9.86
C ALA A 63 -5.54 -8.83 10.34
N ASP A 64 -5.09 -9.59 11.33
CA ASP A 64 -5.85 -10.68 11.93
C ASP A 64 -6.38 -11.66 10.88
N GLY A 65 -5.53 -11.97 9.90
CA GLY A 65 -5.88 -12.95 8.87
C GLY A 65 -6.72 -12.41 7.72
N LYS A 66 -6.96 -11.10 7.70
CA LYS A 66 -7.85 -10.50 6.71
C LYS A 66 -7.10 -9.41 5.96
N ILE A 67 -7.27 -9.36 4.65
CA ILE A 67 -6.66 -8.30 3.84
C ILE A 67 -7.37 -6.99 4.13
N VAL A 68 -6.62 -5.99 4.59
CA VAL A 68 -7.18 -4.70 4.96
C VAL A 68 -6.61 -3.56 4.14
N GLY A 69 -5.67 -3.84 3.22
CA GLY A 69 -5.09 -2.81 2.38
C GLY A 69 -3.96 -3.36 1.54
N GLY A 70 -3.14 -2.45 1.04
CA GLY A 70 -2.01 -2.84 0.23
C GLY A 70 -0.98 -1.74 0.10
N ALA A 71 0.19 -2.12 -0.40
CA ALA A 71 1.29 -1.18 -0.61
C ALA A 71 2.11 -1.60 -1.81
N VAL A 72 2.54 -0.62 -2.59
CA VAL A 72 3.53 -0.82 -3.65
C VAL A 72 4.77 -0.05 -3.23
N LEU A 73 5.86 -0.76 -3.07
CA LEU A 73 7.13 -0.19 -2.65
C LEU A 73 8.12 -0.30 -3.79
N ASN A 74 9.07 0.62 -3.84
CA ASN A 74 10.19 0.47 -4.76
C ASN A 74 11.45 0.39 -3.91
N ILE A 75 12.12 -0.74 -3.97
CA ILE A 75 13.22 -1.05 -3.08
C ILE A 75 14.52 -0.98 -3.85
N ASN A 76 15.43 -0.13 -3.39
CA ASN A 76 16.75 -0.01 -4.00
C ASN A 76 17.77 -0.65 -3.06
N LYS A 77 18.25 -1.82 -3.44
CA LYS A 77 19.14 -2.60 -2.59
C LYS A 77 20.56 -2.07 -2.58
N THR A 78 20.88 -1.13 -3.46
CA THR A 78 22.21 -0.53 -3.52
C THR A 78 22.30 0.67 -2.59
N THR A 79 21.34 1.59 -2.68
CA THR A 79 21.40 2.83 -1.90
C THR A 79 20.64 2.74 -0.59
N HIS A 80 19.72 1.77 -0.50
CA HIS A 80 18.81 1.64 0.64
C HIS A 80 17.93 2.89 0.82
N VAL A 81 17.74 3.66 -0.25
CA VAL A 81 16.75 4.72 -0.29
C VAL A 81 15.54 4.13 -1.00
N ASN A 82 14.48 3.90 -0.26
CA ASN A 82 13.32 3.19 -0.76
C ASN A 82 12.14 4.13 -0.90
N VAL A 83 11.18 3.76 -1.74
CA VAL A 83 10.03 4.61 -2.05
C VAL A 83 8.75 3.90 -1.65
N LEU A 84 7.89 4.60 -0.94
CA LEU A 84 6.51 4.17 -0.73
C LEU A 84 5.72 4.77 -1.88
N ASP A 85 5.49 3.96 -2.92
CA ASP A 85 4.88 4.44 -4.16
C ASP A 85 3.37 4.57 -4.00
N LEU A 86 2.73 3.52 -3.52
CA LEU A 86 1.28 3.51 -3.30
C LEU A 86 1.00 2.83 -1.97
N PHE A 87 0.00 3.33 -1.26
CA PHE A 87 -0.35 2.77 0.04
C PHE A 87 -1.83 3.05 0.27
N PHE A 88 -2.57 2.03 0.63
CA PHE A 88 -3.98 2.24 0.94
C PHE A 88 -4.44 1.29 2.04
N ILE A 89 -5.42 1.75 2.81
CA ILE A 89 -6.16 0.92 3.75
C ILE A 89 -7.60 0.95 3.28
N ARG A 90 -8.25 -0.20 3.23
CA ARG A 90 -9.62 -0.31 2.77
C ARG A 90 -10.54 0.57 3.63
N THR A 91 -11.56 1.13 3.00
CA THR A 91 -12.36 2.15 3.65
C THR A 91 -13.09 1.65 4.89
N ASP A 92 -13.42 0.37 4.93
CA ASP A 92 -14.09 -0.20 6.10
C ASP A 92 -13.11 -0.61 7.19
N CYS A 93 -11.82 -0.30 7.02
CA CYS A 93 -10.78 -0.70 7.96
C CYS A 93 -9.95 0.48 8.45
N HIS A 94 -10.44 1.71 8.28
CA HIS A 94 -9.62 2.90 8.52
C HIS A 94 -9.44 3.27 9.99
N ASN A 95 -10.11 2.61 10.89
CA ASN A 95 -9.99 2.98 12.29
C ASN A 95 -8.99 2.08 12.99
N LYS A 96 -8.75 2.37 14.27
CA LYS A 96 -7.96 1.53 15.17
C LYS A 96 -6.48 1.47 14.84
N GLY A 97 -5.97 2.45 14.12
CA GLY A 97 -4.54 2.55 13.90
C GLY A 97 -3.96 1.55 12.94
N VAL A 98 -4.79 0.97 12.07
CA VAL A 98 -4.31 -0.02 11.11
C VAL A 98 -3.24 0.57 10.19
N GLY A 99 -3.45 1.82 9.72
CA GLY A 99 -2.47 2.45 8.83
C GLY A 99 -1.10 2.57 9.46
N LEU A 100 -1.04 3.00 10.72
CA LEU A 100 0.22 3.13 11.42
C LEU A 100 0.86 1.77 11.66
N SER A 101 0.06 0.78 12.05
CA SER A 101 0.57 -0.57 12.24
C SER A 101 1.12 -1.16 10.96
N ALA A 102 0.45 -0.89 9.83
CA ALA A 102 0.90 -1.33 8.53
C ALA A 102 2.22 -0.68 8.15
N TRP A 103 2.35 0.62 8.40
CA TRP A 103 3.60 1.32 8.12
C TRP A 103 4.74 0.74 8.96
N LYS A 104 4.47 0.46 10.23
CA LYS A 104 5.50 -0.15 11.08
C LYS A 104 5.89 -1.54 10.58
N ALA A 105 4.94 -2.30 10.04
CA ALA A 105 5.26 -3.59 9.45
C ALA A 105 6.17 -3.42 8.23
N ILE A 106 5.94 -2.40 7.42
CA ILE A 106 6.81 -2.10 6.27
C ILE A 106 8.22 -1.77 6.75
N GLU A 107 8.33 -0.93 7.77
CA GLU A 107 9.63 -0.56 8.30
C GLU A 107 10.39 -1.77 8.83
N ARG A 108 9.68 -2.68 9.50
CA ARG A 108 10.32 -3.89 10.03
C ARG A 108 10.76 -4.84 8.93
N ALA A 109 10.03 -4.84 7.80
CA ALA A 109 10.37 -5.72 6.69
C ALA A 109 11.63 -5.27 5.96
N PHE A 110 11.96 -3.99 6.03
CA PHE A 110 13.11 -3.43 5.34
C PHE A 110 13.96 -2.61 6.32
N PRO A 111 14.59 -3.29 7.29
CA PRO A 111 15.28 -2.57 8.37
C PRO A 111 16.56 -1.86 7.94
N ASP A 112 17.10 -2.23 6.77
CA ASP A 112 18.31 -1.59 6.27
C ASP A 112 18.04 -0.28 5.54
N THR A 113 16.77 0.15 5.47
CA THR A 113 16.42 1.36 4.76
C THR A 113 17.05 2.58 5.43
N VAL A 114 17.79 3.36 4.63
CA VAL A 114 18.39 4.59 5.10
C VAL A 114 17.37 5.71 5.09
N LYS A 115 16.52 5.72 4.06
CA LYS A 115 15.54 6.79 3.91
C LYS A 115 14.34 6.26 3.14
N TRP A 116 13.15 6.62 3.60
CA TRP A 116 11.91 6.36 2.86
C TRP A 116 11.45 7.63 2.18
N ARG A 117 11.11 7.53 0.91
CA ARG A 117 10.49 8.62 0.17
C ARG A 117 9.05 8.26 -0.11
N THR A 118 8.18 9.26 -0.13
CA THR A 118 6.78 9.04 -0.51
C THR A 118 6.51 9.82 -1.78
N VAL A 119 5.60 9.29 -2.59
CA VAL A 119 5.16 9.95 -3.82
C VAL A 119 3.89 10.71 -3.47
N THR A 120 3.89 12.01 -3.72
CA THR A 120 2.73 12.85 -3.41
C THR A 120 2.13 13.45 -4.67
#